data_df7e21845947eeffa12d2adeb806b875
#
_entry.id   df7e21845947eeffa12d2adeb806b875
#
_cell.length_a   1.000
_cell.length_b   1.000
_cell.length_c   1.000
_cell.angle_alpha   90.00
_cell.angle_beta   90.00
_cell.angle_gamma   90.00
#
_symmetry.space_group_name_H-M   'P 1'
#
loop_
_entity.id
_entity.type
_entity.pdbx_description
1 polymer ?
#
loop_
_entity_poly.entity_id
_entity_poly.type
_entity_poly.pdbx_seq_one_letter_code
_entity_poly.pdbx_strand_id
1 'polypeptide(L)'
;AYHRLDWQLDENDRMLQMFELTFDVSIVSFLYPLTLGACIYTVSPEGVKYINVIETLEKYDLTFAAVAPSLLQLLRPYFPEIHLPALRYLVVTAEASDAELLDAFRKCVPNASFINLYGPTEGTIYCTAYRIPVTSCKHHNGMTAIGRPFEGIDALIMDNDGRPLPTGETGELWISGNQVMGGYWNAPEKNGECLVETANGKVYYKTGDLCRMDADGDIIYCGRKDSQIKIQGFRIELSEIEHVAKNFFNGECRVVVIPKYDNGNQCELHLVVEKKQLDKQQMEEYLYSRLPYY
;
A
#
# COMPACT_ATOMS: atom_id res chain seq x y z
N ALA A 1 -13.63 4.97 -8.13
CA ALA A 1 -13.04 3.65 -7.94
C ALA A 1 -14.06 2.68 -7.30
N TYR A 2 -14.48 2.88 -6.07
CA TYR A 2 -15.35 1.93 -5.35
C TYR A 2 -16.68 1.62 -6.06
N HIS A 3 -17.35 2.58 -6.67
CA HIS A 3 -18.58 2.36 -7.44
C HIS A 3 -18.40 1.42 -8.65
N ARG A 4 -17.16 1.13 -9.06
CA ARG A 4 -16.83 0.27 -10.20
C ARG A 4 -16.57 -1.19 -9.82
N LEU A 5 -16.68 -1.53 -8.52
CA LEU A 5 -16.32 -2.85 -8.02
C LEU A 5 -17.49 -3.81 -7.82
N ASP A 6 -18.69 -3.51 -8.34
CA ASP A 6 -19.90 -4.33 -8.18
C ASP A 6 -20.14 -4.79 -6.73
N TRP A 7 -19.94 -3.85 -5.80
CA TRP A 7 -20.17 -4.11 -4.39
C TRP A 7 -21.64 -3.93 -4.07
N GLN A 8 -22.19 -4.89 -3.37
CA GLN A 8 -23.55 -4.81 -2.85
C GLN A 8 -23.53 -4.08 -1.49
N LEU A 9 -23.13 -2.80 -1.51
CA LEU A 9 -23.05 -1.94 -0.33
C LEU A 9 -24.18 -0.92 -0.34
N ASP A 10 -24.82 -0.71 0.83
CA ASP A 10 -25.94 0.20 1.01
C ASP A 10 -25.88 0.91 2.39
N GLU A 11 -26.96 1.58 2.77
CA GLU A 11 -27.11 2.30 4.03
C GLU A 11 -27.04 1.42 5.28
N ASN A 12 -27.21 0.11 5.13
CA ASN A 12 -27.16 -0.84 6.26
C ASN A 12 -25.71 -1.30 6.55
N ASP A 13 -24.75 -0.95 5.72
CA ASP A 13 -23.38 -1.37 5.91
C ASP A 13 -22.70 -0.61 7.05
N ARG A 14 -21.81 -1.31 7.73
CA ARG A 14 -20.98 -0.82 8.82
C ARG A 14 -19.53 -0.94 8.40
N MET A 15 -18.87 0.22 8.22
CA MET A 15 -17.58 0.32 7.56
C MET A 15 -16.51 0.83 8.51
N LEU A 16 -15.35 0.18 8.49
CA LEU A 16 -14.19 0.53 9.30
C LEU A 16 -13.46 1.76 8.74
N GLN A 17 -13.14 2.72 9.61
CA GLN A 17 -12.15 3.76 9.35
C GLN A 17 -11.01 3.65 10.37
N MET A 18 -9.85 3.17 9.92
CA MET A 18 -8.66 2.95 10.75
C MET A 18 -7.42 3.72 10.27
N PHE A 19 -7.47 4.30 9.07
CA PHE A 19 -6.35 5.02 8.50
C PHE A 19 -6.25 6.43 9.06
N GLU A 20 -5.04 6.92 9.24
CA GLU A 20 -4.82 8.31 9.62
C GLU A 20 -5.29 9.25 8.52
N LEU A 21 -5.84 10.42 8.91
CA LEU A 21 -6.42 11.37 7.96
C LEU A 21 -5.39 12.00 7.01
N THR A 22 -4.11 11.84 7.30
CA THR A 22 -2.99 12.23 6.42
C THR A 22 -2.77 11.26 5.25
N PHE A 23 -3.38 10.06 5.32
CA PHE A 23 -3.36 9.07 4.25
C PHE A 23 -4.54 9.25 3.32
N ASP A 24 -4.32 9.18 2.02
CA ASP A 24 -5.35 9.30 1.00
C ASP A 24 -6.41 8.19 1.07
N VAL A 25 -6.05 6.98 1.49
CA VAL A 25 -6.98 5.88 1.75
C VAL A 25 -8.05 6.26 2.77
N SER A 26 -7.73 7.12 3.75
CA SER A 26 -8.70 7.60 4.74
C SER A 26 -9.88 8.31 4.08
N ILE A 27 -9.63 9.09 3.02
CA ILE A 27 -10.67 9.84 2.29
C ILE A 27 -11.74 8.89 1.78
N VAL A 28 -11.34 7.76 1.21
CA VAL A 28 -12.29 6.75 0.74
C VAL A 28 -12.99 6.08 1.90
N SER A 29 -12.26 5.78 2.98
CA SER A 29 -12.80 5.07 4.14
C SER A 29 -13.87 5.87 4.90
N PHE A 30 -13.89 7.20 4.81
CA PHE A 30 -14.94 8.00 5.43
C PHE A 30 -15.92 8.64 4.44
N LEU A 31 -15.49 9.07 3.24
CA LEU A 31 -16.43 9.70 2.29
C LEU A 31 -17.33 8.68 1.61
N TYR A 32 -16.79 7.52 1.21
CA TYR A 32 -17.57 6.54 0.48
C TYR A 32 -18.75 5.99 1.28
N PRO A 33 -18.61 5.57 2.56
CA PRO A 33 -19.76 5.21 3.38
C PRO A 33 -20.82 6.29 3.47
N LEU A 34 -20.41 7.55 3.61
CA LEU A 34 -21.36 8.68 3.70
C LEU A 34 -22.18 8.85 2.42
N THR A 35 -21.61 8.57 1.24
CA THR A 35 -22.35 8.62 -0.02
C THR A 35 -23.40 7.53 -0.15
N LEU A 36 -23.28 6.45 0.63
CA LEU A 36 -24.24 5.34 0.70
C LEU A 36 -25.28 5.51 1.81
N GLY A 37 -25.09 6.47 2.71
CA GLY A 37 -25.84 6.56 3.96
C GLY A 37 -25.45 5.51 5.01
N ALA A 38 -24.31 4.83 4.78
CA ALA A 38 -23.79 3.78 5.65
C ALA A 38 -23.11 4.35 6.91
N CYS A 39 -22.91 3.52 7.91
CA CYS A 39 -22.31 3.90 9.17
C CYS A 39 -20.79 3.72 9.16
N ILE A 40 -20.05 4.73 9.65
CA ILE A 40 -18.59 4.70 9.81
C ILE A 40 -18.26 4.40 11.26
N TYR A 41 -17.35 3.46 11.46
CA TYR A 41 -16.79 3.12 12.77
C TYR A 41 -15.31 3.46 12.81
N THR A 42 -14.95 4.37 13.70
CA THR A 42 -13.55 4.76 13.94
C THR A 42 -12.93 3.90 15.02
N VAL A 43 -11.63 3.67 14.90
CA VAL A 43 -10.85 2.92 15.88
C VAL A 43 -10.36 3.85 16.98
N SER A 44 -10.39 3.39 18.24
CA SER A 44 -9.84 4.16 19.37
C SER A 44 -8.35 4.47 19.13
N PRO A 45 -7.88 5.71 19.39
CA PRO A 45 -6.47 6.03 19.35
C PRO A 45 -5.70 5.53 20.59
N GLU A 46 -6.42 5.14 21.65
CA GLU A 46 -5.82 4.65 22.89
C GLU A 46 -5.52 3.16 22.83
N GLY A 47 -4.38 2.72 23.35
CA GLY A 47 -4.00 1.32 23.40
C GLY A 47 -3.32 0.80 22.12
N VAL A 48 -3.49 -0.48 21.83
CA VAL A 48 -2.83 -1.16 20.72
C VAL A 48 -3.73 -1.18 19.48
N LYS A 49 -3.36 -0.45 18.45
CA LYS A 49 -4.17 -0.21 17.26
C LYS A 49 -4.75 -1.49 16.62
N TYR A 50 -3.93 -2.53 16.43
CA TYR A 50 -4.41 -3.75 15.76
C TYR A 50 -5.41 -4.54 16.61
N ILE A 51 -5.31 -4.48 17.95
CA ILE A 51 -6.30 -5.05 18.87
C ILE A 51 -7.61 -4.26 18.77
N ASN A 52 -7.53 -2.93 18.86
CA ASN A 52 -8.71 -2.06 18.76
C ASN A 52 -9.46 -2.24 17.44
N VAL A 53 -8.73 -2.53 16.34
CA VAL A 53 -9.36 -2.82 15.04
C VAL A 53 -10.23 -4.09 15.14
N ILE A 54 -9.70 -5.19 15.68
CA ILE A 54 -10.45 -6.44 15.81
C ILE A 54 -11.62 -6.27 16.76
N GLU A 55 -11.42 -5.65 17.92
CA GLU A 55 -12.50 -5.37 18.87
C GLU A 55 -13.62 -4.53 18.24
N THR A 56 -13.27 -3.55 17.39
CA THR A 56 -14.25 -2.73 16.68
C THR A 56 -15.02 -3.55 15.65
N LEU A 57 -14.32 -4.39 14.86
CA LEU A 57 -14.92 -5.28 13.87
C LEU A 57 -15.92 -6.24 14.52
N GLU A 58 -15.54 -6.86 15.63
CA GLU A 58 -16.34 -7.85 16.36
C GLU A 58 -17.52 -7.19 17.10
N LYS A 59 -17.23 -6.16 17.92
CA LYS A 59 -18.24 -5.50 18.78
C LYS A 59 -19.42 -4.92 18.01
N TYR A 60 -19.16 -4.42 16.80
CA TYR A 60 -20.17 -3.72 16.01
C TYR A 60 -20.59 -4.50 14.77
N ASP A 61 -20.17 -5.76 14.62
CA ASP A 61 -20.48 -6.61 13.46
C ASP A 61 -20.21 -5.89 12.13
N LEU A 62 -19.01 -5.35 11.95
CA LEU A 62 -18.72 -4.58 10.75
C LEU A 62 -18.79 -5.44 9.49
N THR A 63 -19.33 -4.86 8.42
CA THR A 63 -19.57 -5.56 7.15
C THR A 63 -18.48 -5.31 6.11
N PHE A 64 -17.71 -4.24 6.30
CA PHE A 64 -16.63 -3.82 5.40
C PHE A 64 -15.41 -3.34 6.18
N ALA A 65 -14.23 -3.83 5.79
CA ALA A 65 -12.96 -3.36 6.30
C ALA A 65 -11.94 -3.18 5.19
N ALA A 66 -11.22 -2.05 5.19
CA ALA A 66 -9.99 -1.86 4.45
C ALA A 66 -8.82 -1.85 5.44
N VAL A 67 -7.79 -2.66 5.19
CA VAL A 67 -6.66 -2.83 6.10
C VAL A 67 -5.33 -2.94 5.33
N ALA A 68 -4.23 -2.56 5.98
CA ALA A 68 -2.91 -2.88 5.48
C ALA A 68 -2.55 -4.35 5.81
N PRO A 69 -1.88 -5.09 4.91
CA PRO A 69 -1.44 -6.46 5.16
C PRO A 69 -0.60 -6.64 6.43
N SER A 70 0.24 -5.67 6.77
CA SER A 70 1.02 -5.69 8.02
C SER A 70 0.16 -5.75 9.29
N LEU A 71 -1.04 -5.18 9.28
CA LEU A 71 -1.99 -5.33 10.39
C LEU A 71 -2.42 -6.79 10.55
N LEU A 72 -2.72 -7.49 9.46
CA LEU A 72 -3.07 -8.92 9.50
C LEU A 72 -1.89 -9.76 9.99
N GLN A 73 -0.67 -9.38 9.64
CA GLN A 73 0.54 -10.07 10.11
C GLN A 73 0.70 -9.94 11.63
N LEU A 74 0.45 -8.76 12.20
CA LEU A 74 0.44 -8.55 13.66
C LEU A 74 -0.65 -9.37 14.37
N LEU A 75 -1.77 -9.59 13.69
CA LEU A 75 -2.89 -10.39 14.21
C LEU A 75 -2.71 -11.89 14.05
N ARG A 76 -1.74 -12.35 13.25
CA ARG A 76 -1.56 -13.79 12.93
C ARG A 76 -1.54 -14.71 14.15
N PRO A 77 -0.90 -14.38 15.29
CA PRO A 77 -0.93 -15.21 16.50
C PRO A 77 -2.34 -15.40 17.09
N TYR A 78 -3.26 -14.46 16.83
CA TYR A 78 -4.62 -14.42 17.37
C TYR A 78 -5.67 -14.98 16.41
N PHE A 79 -5.31 -15.39 15.18
CA PHE A 79 -6.26 -15.92 14.19
C PHE A 79 -7.17 -17.04 14.71
N PRO A 80 -6.71 -17.98 15.59
CA PRO A 80 -7.58 -19.02 16.15
C PRO A 80 -8.74 -18.46 17.02
N GLU A 81 -8.59 -17.25 17.55
CA GLU A 81 -9.56 -16.60 18.44
C GLU A 81 -10.48 -15.62 17.69
N ILE A 82 -10.10 -15.22 16.45
CA ILE A 82 -10.85 -14.25 15.65
C ILE A 82 -11.94 -14.96 14.84
N HIS A 83 -13.19 -14.50 14.99
CA HIS A 83 -14.31 -14.97 14.19
C HIS A 83 -15.26 -13.84 13.85
N LEU A 84 -15.21 -13.36 12.59
CA LEU A 84 -15.95 -12.19 12.10
C LEU A 84 -16.91 -12.57 10.96
N PRO A 85 -18.01 -13.28 11.26
CA PRO A 85 -18.93 -13.78 10.23
C PRO A 85 -19.76 -12.67 9.58
N ALA A 86 -19.86 -11.50 10.21
CA ALA A 86 -20.55 -10.34 9.65
C ALA A 86 -19.78 -9.65 8.52
N LEU A 87 -18.46 -9.83 8.45
CA LEU A 87 -17.63 -9.19 7.44
C LEU A 87 -17.93 -9.75 6.04
N ARG A 88 -18.35 -8.90 5.12
CA ARG A 88 -18.72 -9.23 3.73
C ARG A 88 -17.59 -8.91 2.76
N TYR A 89 -16.82 -7.87 3.05
CA TYR A 89 -15.71 -7.42 2.21
C TYR A 89 -14.49 -7.09 3.06
N LEU A 90 -13.37 -7.70 2.70
CA LEU A 90 -12.05 -7.34 3.20
C LEU A 90 -11.22 -6.78 2.04
N VAL A 91 -10.88 -5.52 2.14
CA VAL A 91 -9.93 -4.85 1.22
C VAL A 91 -8.55 -4.89 1.86
N VAL A 92 -7.57 -5.40 1.13
CA VAL A 92 -6.16 -5.23 1.48
C VAL A 92 -5.54 -4.20 0.55
N THR A 93 -4.76 -3.28 1.11
CA THR A 93 -4.24 -2.13 0.38
C THR A 93 -3.02 -1.52 1.05
N ALA A 94 -2.40 -0.55 0.41
CA ALA A 94 -1.25 0.22 0.86
C ALA A 94 0.09 -0.54 0.88
N GLU A 95 0.10 -1.86 0.93
CA GLU A 95 1.31 -2.71 0.94
C GLU A 95 1.13 -3.90 0.00
N ALA A 96 2.24 -4.59 -0.31
CA ALA A 96 2.17 -5.87 -1.00
C ALA A 96 1.53 -6.93 -0.08
N SER A 97 0.57 -7.69 -0.61
CA SER A 97 -0.23 -8.64 0.16
C SER A 97 0.30 -10.05 -0.01
N ASP A 98 0.71 -10.68 1.08
CA ASP A 98 1.14 -12.09 1.08
C ASP A 98 -0.05 -13.03 0.95
N ALA A 99 -0.01 -13.93 -0.05
CA ALA A 99 -1.11 -14.85 -0.36
C ALA A 99 -1.38 -15.86 0.76
N GLU A 100 -0.32 -16.38 1.41
CA GLU A 100 -0.45 -17.34 2.49
C GLU A 100 -1.08 -16.72 3.74
N LEU A 101 -0.69 -15.47 4.06
CA LEU A 101 -1.28 -14.70 5.14
C LEU A 101 -2.78 -14.50 4.92
N LEU A 102 -3.18 -14.12 3.70
CA LEU A 102 -4.58 -13.92 3.36
C LEU A 102 -5.39 -15.21 3.42
N ASP A 103 -4.85 -16.32 2.93
CA ASP A 103 -5.50 -17.63 3.02
C ASP A 103 -5.66 -18.10 4.47
N ALA A 104 -4.68 -17.82 5.32
CA ALA A 104 -4.80 -18.10 6.75
C ALA A 104 -5.90 -17.27 7.41
N PHE A 105 -6.01 -15.98 7.07
CA PHE A 105 -7.03 -15.07 7.62
C PHE A 105 -8.46 -15.36 7.13
N ARG A 106 -8.63 -16.01 5.97
CA ARG A 106 -9.97 -16.41 5.48
C ARG A 106 -10.78 -17.21 6.49
N LYS A 107 -10.12 -18.01 7.33
CA LYS A 107 -10.80 -18.80 8.37
C LYS A 107 -11.44 -17.91 9.44
N CYS A 108 -10.90 -16.72 9.66
CA CYS A 108 -11.42 -15.74 10.61
C CYS A 108 -12.67 -15.03 10.07
N VAL A 109 -12.80 -14.94 8.74
CA VAL A 109 -13.83 -14.14 8.05
C VAL A 109 -14.53 -14.97 6.96
N PRO A 110 -15.30 -15.99 7.34
CA PRO A 110 -15.79 -17.05 6.43
C PRO A 110 -16.67 -16.54 5.29
N ASN A 111 -17.31 -15.38 5.46
CA ASN A 111 -18.25 -14.81 4.49
C ASN A 111 -17.63 -13.66 3.67
N ALA A 112 -16.36 -13.30 3.92
CA ALA A 112 -15.76 -12.13 3.29
C ALA A 112 -15.23 -12.43 1.88
N SER A 113 -15.55 -11.56 0.93
CA SER A 113 -14.84 -11.44 -0.33
C SER A 113 -13.57 -10.62 -0.14
N PHE A 114 -12.43 -11.14 -0.61
CA PHE A 114 -11.13 -10.46 -0.50
C PHE A 114 -10.80 -9.72 -1.79
N ILE A 115 -10.38 -8.47 -1.65
CA ILE A 115 -10.01 -7.62 -2.78
C ILE A 115 -8.69 -6.93 -2.45
N ASN A 116 -7.70 -7.06 -3.34
CA ASN A 116 -6.48 -6.28 -3.30
C ASN A 116 -6.65 -5.02 -4.14
N LEU A 117 -6.57 -3.84 -3.52
CA LEU A 117 -6.62 -2.55 -4.20
C LEU A 117 -5.24 -1.91 -4.21
N TYR A 118 -4.79 -1.55 -5.40
CA TYR A 118 -3.49 -0.94 -5.61
C TYR A 118 -3.63 0.43 -6.27
N GLY A 119 -2.79 1.37 -5.83
CA GLY A 119 -2.55 2.65 -6.45
C GLY A 119 -1.57 3.47 -5.64
N PRO A 120 -0.71 4.25 -6.31
CA PRO A 120 0.06 5.30 -5.65
C PRO A 120 -0.83 6.53 -5.40
N THR A 121 -0.46 7.39 -4.48
CA THR A 121 -1.16 8.66 -4.21
C THR A 121 -1.25 9.53 -5.46
N GLU A 122 -0.24 9.49 -6.30
CA GLU A 122 -0.16 10.17 -7.60
C GLU A 122 -1.21 9.68 -8.62
N GLY A 123 -1.76 8.49 -8.39
CA GLY A 123 -2.88 7.91 -9.15
C GLY A 123 -4.24 8.05 -8.46
N THR A 124 -4.35 8.87 -7.42
CA THR A 124 -5.56 9.13 -6.63
C THR A 124 -6.10 7.85 -6.00
N ILE A 125 -5.39 7.37 -4.99
CA ILE A 125 -5.70 6.26 -4.08
C ILE A 125 -5.63 4.88 -4.75
N TYR A 126 -6.50 4.58 -5.72
CA TYR A 126 -6.59 3.26 -6.34
C TYR A 126 -6.69 3.34 -7.85
N CYS A 127 -5.85 2.54 -8.51
CA CYS A 127 -5.79 2.44 -9.98
C CYS A 127 -6.22 1.07 -10.49
N THR A 128 -5.99 0.02 -9.69
CA THR A 128 -6.29 -1.37 -10.07
C THR A 128 -6.97 -2.13 -8.95
N ALA A 129 -7.64 -3.23 -9.30
CA ALA A 129 -8.29 -4.12 -8.36
C ALA A 129 -8.08 -5.58 -8.75
N TYR A 130 -7.79 -6.41 -7.75
CA TYR A 130 -7.77 -7.85 -7.87
C TYR A 130 -8.73 -8.49 -6.87
N ARG A 131 -9.80 -9.12 -7.36
CA ARG A 131 -10.63 -9.99 -6.53
C ARG A 131 -9.88 -11.28 -6.27
N ILE A 132 -9.47 -11.49 -5.02
CA ILE A 132 -8.65 -12.63 -4.63
C ILE A 132 -9.53 -13.87 -4.55
N PRO A 133 -9.40 -14.85 -5.45
CA PRO A 133 -10.24 -16.05 -5.44
C PRO A 133 -9.94 -16.89 -4.19
N VAL A 134 -10.88 -17.74 -3.80
CA VAL A 134 -10.70 -18.69 -2.68
C VAL A 134 -9.64 -19.74 -3.00
N THR A 135 -9.51 -20.07 -4.29
CA THR A 135 -8.52 -21.02 -4.79
C THR A 135 -7.74 -20.38 -5.94
N SER A 136 -6.50 -20.79 -6.13
CA SER A 136 -5.68 -20.37 -7.28
C SER A 136 -5.41 -18.85 -7.33
N CYS A 137 -5.09 -18.24 -6.19
CA CYS A 137 -4.65 -16.86 -6.13
C CYS A 137 -3.41 -16.65 -7.02
N LYS A 138 -3.46 -15.67 -7.92
CA LYS A 138 -2.30 -15.27 -8.71
C LYS A 138 -1.32 -14.49 -7.84
N HIS A 139 -0.07 -14.89 -7.88
CA HIS A 139 0.98 -14.23 -7.09
C HIS A 139 2.36 -14.35 -7.75
N HIS A 140 3.31 -13.55 -7.30
CA HIS A 140 4.72 -13.66 -7.60
C HIS A 140 5.52 -13.56 -6.29
N ASN A 141 6.40 -14.55 -6.03
CA ASN A 141 7.16 -14.64 -4.78
C ASN A 141 6.29 -14.49 -3.51
N GLY A 142 5.09 -15.10 -3.50
CA GLY A 142 4.13 -15.00 -2.41
C GLY A 142 3.22 -13.75 -2.46
N MET A 143 3.60 -12.67 -3.14
CA MET A 143 2.82 -11.44 -3.21
C MET A 143 1.70 -11.54 -4.24
N THR A 144 0.46 -11.25 -3.82
CA THR A 144 -0.73 -11.36 -4.66
C THR A 144 -0.71 -10.37 -5.82
N ALA A 145 -1.39 -10.73 -6.93
CA ALA A 145 -1.63 -9.83 -8.03
C ALA A 145 -2.31 -8.52 -7.55
N ILE A 146 -2.08 -7.45 -8.29
CA ILE A 146 -2.77 -6.17 -8.12
C ILE A 146 -3.95 -6.01 -9.12
N GLY A 147 -4.13 -7.01 -9.99
CA GLY A 147 -5.31 -7.17 -10.85
C GLY A 147 -5.35 -6.23 -12.04
N ARG A 148 -6.56 -5.74 -12.37
CA ARG A 148 -6.81 -4.97 -13.60
C ARG A 148 -7.02 -3.50 -13.31
N PRO A 149 -6.64 -2.62 -14.24
CA PRO A 149 -6.91 -1.20 -14.11
C PRO A 149 -8.42 -0.92 -14.12
N PHE A 150 -8.82 0.10 -13.38
CA PHE A 150 -10.20 0.60 -13.47
C PHE A 150 -10.49 1.18 -14.84
N GLU A 151 -11.75 1.18 -15.21
CA GLU A 151 -12.20 1.84 -16.42
C GLU A 151 -11.76 3.32 -16.46
N GLY A 152 -11.15 3.74 -17.56
CA GLY A 152 -10.59 5.08 -17.73
C GLY A 152 -9.16 5.23 -17.19
N ILE A 153 -8.58 4.17 -16.65
CA ILE A 153 -7.15 4.07 -16.33
C ILE A 153 -6.48 3.20 -17.39
N ASP A 154 -5.41 3.72 -17.95
CA ASP A 154 -4.52 2.97 -18.81
C ASP A 154 -3.29 2.56 -18.01
N ALA A 155 -2.90 1.29 -18.13
CA ALA A 155 -1.76 0.72 -17.43
C ALA A 155 -0.88 -0.02 -18.43
N LEU A 156 0.39 0.36 -18.49
CA LEU A 156 1.40 -0.20 -19.39
C LEU A 156 2.59 -0.73 -18.58
N ILE A 157 3.14 -1.84 -19.01
CA ILE A 157 4.42 -2.34 -18.50
C ILE A 157 5.51 -1.89 -19.47
N MET A 158 6.47 -1.10 -18.99
CA MET A 158 7.46 -0.43 -19.83
C MET A 158 8.86 -0.91 -19.53
N ASP A 159 9.71 -1.00 -20.58
CA ASP A 159 11.15 -1.21 -20.43
C ASP A 159 11.87 0.07 -19.97
N ASN A 160 13.20 -0.03 -19.82
CA ASN A 160 14.03 1.12 -19.42
C ASN A 160 14.13 2.22 -20.51
N ASP A 161 13.83 1.89 -21.77
CA ASP A 161 13.82 2.83 -22.89
C ASP A 161 12.44 3.48 -23.10
N GLY A 162 11.45 3.14 -22.27
CA GLY A 162 10.09 3.65 -22.37
C GLY A 162 9.27 3.01 -23.50
N ARG A 163 9.56 1.75 -23.83
CA ARG A 163 8.78 0.97 -24.81
C ARG A 163 7.89 -0.02 -24.08
N PRO A 164 6.63 -0.20 -24.53
CA PRO A 164 5.73 -1.20 -23.96
C PRO A 164 6.29 -2.61 -24.13
N LEU A 165 6.29 -3.37 -23.04
CA LEU A 165 6.67 -4.77 -23.02
C LEU A 165 5.49 -5.70 -23.35
N PRO A 166 5.77 -6.85 -23.98
CA PRO A 166 4.74 -7.86 -24.20
C PRO A 166 4.32 -8.53 -22.91
N THR A 167 3.15 -9.19 -22.97
CA THR A 167 2.60 -10.01 -21.88
C THR A 167 3.61 -11.02 -21.35
N GLY A 168 3.75 -11.08 -20.02
CA GLY A 168 4.65 -11.98 -19.32
C GLY A 168 6.04 -11.40 -19.01
N GLU A 169 6.44 -10.31 -19.66
CA GLU A 169 7.71 -9.64 -19.36
C GLU A 169 7.57 -8.64 -18.21
N THR A 170 8.63 -8.53 -17.40
CA THR A 170 8.67 -7.64 -16.23
C THR A 170 9.30 -6.30 -16.61
N GLY A 171 8.61 -5.22 -16.26
CA GLY A 171 9.04 -3.84 -16.44
C GLY A 171 8.37 -2.91 -15.45
N GLU A 172 8.59 -1.62 -15.61
CA GLU A 172 8.00 -0.59 -14.76
C GLU A 172 6.52 -0.36 -15.14
N LEU A 173 5.64 -0.36 -14.13
CA LEU A 173 4.24 0.00 -14.33
C LEU A 173 4.09 1.50 -14.52
N TRP A 174 3.53 1.89 -15.66
CA TRP A 174 3.14 3.27 -15.95
C TRP A 174 1.62 3.36 -16.01
N ILE A 175 1.06 4.39 -15.39
CA ILE A 175 -0.38 4.62 -15.33
C ILE A 175 -0.77 5.98 -15.92
N SER A 176 -1.90 6.03 -16.58
CA SER A 176 -2.49 7.25 -17.14
C SER A 176 -4.00 7.26 -16.96
N GLY A 177 -4.61 8.41 -16.94
CA GLY A 177 -6.06 8.59 -16.83
C GLY A 177 -6.42 9.85 -16.07
N ASN A 178 -7.72 10.16 -16.02
CA ASN A 178 -8.22 11.42 -15.43
C ASN A 178 -7.96 11.55 -13.92
N GLN A 179 -7.57 10.48 -13.24
CA GLN A 179 -7.26 10.48 -11.82
C GLN A 179 -5.76 10.57 -11.51
N VAL A 180 -4.90 10.53 -12.55
CA VAL A 180 -3.46 10.77 -12.37
C VAL A 180 -3.21 12.24 -12.09
N MET A 181 -2.34 12.53 -11.13
CA MET A 181 -2.01 13.91 -10.73
C MET A 181 -1.51 14.75 -11.90
N GLY A 182 -1.75 16.05 -11.83
CA GLY A 182 -1.17 17.01 -12.78
C GLY A 182 0.29 17.34 -12.54
N GLY A 183 0.88 16.88 -11.44
CA GLY A 183 2.26 17.07 -11.04
C GLY A 183 2.42 17.48 -9.57
N TYR A 184 3.65 17.39 -9.06
CA TYR A 184 4.03 17.88 -7.75
C TYR A 184 4.10 19.40 -7.74
N TRP A 185 3.57 20.00 -6.70
CA TRP A 185 3.56 21.45 -6.54
C TRP A 185 4.98 22.02 -6.46
N ASN A 186 5.28 23.00 -7.28
CA ASN A 186 6.58 23.71 -7.32
C ASN A 186 7.82 22.80 -7.44
N ALA A 187 7.69 21.65 -8.12
CA ALA A 187 8.76 20.67 -8.30
C ALA A 187 8.94 20.24 -9.77
N PRO A 188 9.31 21.17 -10.67
CA PRO A 188 9.38 20.88 -12.12
C PRO A 188 10.37 19.78 -12.48
N GLU A 189 11.50 19.68 -11.80
CA GLU A 189 12.50 18.64 -12.03
C GLU A 189 11.92 17.25 -11.73
N LYS A 190 11.32 17.08 -10.53
CA LYS A 190 10.66 15.83 -10.14
C LYS A 190 9.50 15.46 -11.07
N ASN A 191 8.75 16.46 -11.53
CA ASN A 191 7.69 16.23 -12.52
C ASN A 191 8.26 15.71 -13.85
N GLY A 192 9.37 16.26 -14.32
CA GLY A 192 10.04 15.78 -15.53
C GLY A 192 10.62 14.37 -15.41
N GLU A 193 10.92 13.90 -14.19
CA GLU A 193 11.41 12.54 -13.95
C GLU A 193 10.28 11.50 -13.94
N CYS A 194 9.12 11.85 -13.35
CA CYS A 194 8.05 10.90 -13.09
C CYS A 194 6.83 11.00 -14.03
N LEU A 195 6.65 12.12 -14.75
CA LEU A 195 5.58 12.30 -15.72
C LEU A 195 6.15 12.30 -17.14
N VAL A 196 5.58 11.47 -18.00
CA VAL A 196 5.99 11.34 -19.40
C VAL A 196 4.82 11.58 -20.31
N GLU A 197 4.93 12.61 -21.15
CA GLU A 197 3.97 12.83 -22.22
C GLU A 197 4.36 12.04 -23.46
N THR A 198 3.43 11.23 -23.95
CA THR A 198 3.60 10.45 -25.17
C THR A 198 3.26 11.26 -26.41
N ALA A 199 3.66 10.82 -27.59
CA ALA A 199 3.46 11.53 -28.86
C ALA A 199 1.97 11.83 -29.18
N ASN A 200 1.04 11.10 -28.58
CA ASN A 200 -0.41 11.34 -28.72
C ASN A 200 -0.97 12.28 -27.63
N GLY A 201 -0.13 12.95 -26.86
CA GLY A 201 -0.53 13.90 -25.81
C GLY A 201 -1.02 13.26 -24.53
N LYS A 202 -0.88 11.95 -24.35
CA LYS A 202 -1.26 11.26 -23.12
C LYS A 202 -0.13 11.29 -22.10
N VAL A 203 -0.43 11.71 -20.87
CA VAL A 203 0.55 11.77 -19.79
C VAL A 203 0.46 10.49 -18.96
N TYR A 204 1.63 9.86 -18.74
CA TYR A 204 1.79 8.71 -17.88
C TYR A 204 2.62 9.06 -16.64
N TYR A 205 2.20 8.54 -15.50
CA TYR A 205 2.98 8.54 -14.27
C TYR A 205 3.78 7.25 -14.15
N LYS A 206 5.09 7.37 -13.96
CA LYS A 206 6.00 6.26 -13.66
C LYS A 206 5.88 5.91 -12.20
N THR A 207 5.39 4.71 -11.89
CA THR A 207 5.13 4.34 -10.49
C THR A 207 6.37 3.92 -9.72
N GLY A 208 7.45 3.52 -10.41
CA GLY A 208 8.61 2.87 -9.83
C GLY A 208 8.35 1.40 -9.42
N ASP A 209 7.12 0.90 -9.58
CA ASP A 209 6.78 -0.48 -9.29
C ASP A 209 7.09 -1.38 -10.49
N LEU A 210 7.80 -2.49 -10.23
CA LEU A 210 8.06 -3.52 -11.22
C LEU A 210 6.88 -4.48 -11.26
N CYS A 211 6.32 -4.65 -12.44
CA CYS A 211 5.14 -5.46 -12.68
C CYS A 211 5.27 -6.23 -13.98
N ARG A 212 4.42 -7.23 -14.16
CA ARG A 212 4.17 -7.89 -15.45
C ARG A 212 2.67 -8.09 -15.65
N MET A 213 2.22 -8.04 -16.88
CA MET A 213 0.84 -8.38 -17.23
C MET A 213 0.77 -9.85 -17.62
N ASP A 214 -0.17 -10.59 -17.07
CA ASP A 214 -0.38 -11.99 -17.47
C ASP A 214 -1.32 -12.14 -18.68
N ALA A 215 -1.52 -13.38 -19.15
CA ALA A 215 -2.35 -13.67 -20.30
C ALA A 215 -3.83 -13.32 -20.12
N ASP A 216 -4.30 -13.25 -18.87
CA ASP A 216 -5.68 -12.87 -18.54
C ASP A 216 -5.85 -11.35 -18.41
N GLY A 217 -4.74 -10.58 -18.48
CA GLY A 217 -4.73 -9.13 -18.32
C GLY A 217 -4.65 -8.66 -16.87
N ASP A 218 -4.34 -9.55 -15.92
CA ASP A 218 -4.07 -9.18 -14.54
C ASP A 218 -2.61 -8.74 -14.39
N ILE A 219 -2.42 -7.66 -13.64
CA ILE A 219 -1.10 -7.13 -13.33
C ILE A 219 -0.56 -7.83 -12.07
N ILE A 220 0.60 -8.43 -12.23
CA ILE A 220 1.33 -9.13 -11.17
C ILE A 220 2.43 -8.21 -10.64
N TYR A 221 2.40 -7.91 -9.36
CA TYR A 221 3.43 -7.12 -8.70
C TYR A 221 4.70 -7.94 -8.51
N CYS A 222 5.86 -7.39 -8.90
CA CYS A 222 7.15 -8.08 -8.87
C CYS A 222 8.17 -7.41 -7.93
N GLY A 223 7.86 -6.23 -7.39
CA GLY A 223 8.76 -5.48 -6.51
C GLY A 223 8.87 -4.01 -6.89
N ARG A 224 9.94 -3.36 -6.45
CA ARG A 224 10.24 -1.95 -6.78
C ARG A 224 11.55 -1.82 -7.56
N LYS A 225 11.62 -0.78 -8.39
CA LYS A 225 12.83 -0.39 -9.14
C LYS A 225 13.80 0.40 -8.25
N ASP A 226 13.28 1.09 -7.26
CA ASP A 226 14.01 1.95 -6.32
C ASP A 226 14.08 1.35 -4.90
N SER A 227 14.68 2.11 -3.98
CA SER A 227 14.84 1.74 -2.57
C SER A 227 13.63 2.10 -1.68
N GLN A 228 12.52 2.53 -2.26
CA GLN A 228 11.31 2.85 -1.52
C GLN A 228 10.68 1.58 -0.94
N ILE A 229 10.22 1.66 0.28
CA ILE A 229 9.54 0.56 0.98
C ILE A 229 8.24 1.01 1.60
N LYS A 230 7.42 0.03 1.99
CA LYS A 230 6.19 0.28 2.74
C LYS A 230 6.25 -0.48 4.07
N ILE A 231 6.08 0.24 5.19
CA ILE A 231 6.08 -0.31 6.55
C ILE A 231 4.81 0.18 7.25
N GLN A 232 3.98 -0.73 7.72
CA GLN A 232 2.71 -0.42 8.39
C GLN A 232 1.80 0.53 7.58
N GLY A 233 1.85 0.41 6.25
CA GLY A 233 1.13 1.28 5.31
C GLY A 233 1.87 2.56 4.96
N PHE A 234 2.88 2.97 5.72
CA PHE A 234 3.66 4.18 5.44
C PHE A 234 4.61 3.97 4.26
N ARG A 235 4.62 4.92 3.34
CA ARG A 235 5.53 4.97 2.20
C ARG A 235 6.83 5.66 2.63
N ILE A 236 7.92 4.92 2.69
CA ILE A 236 9.19 5.36 3.25
C ILE A 236 10.25 5.38 2.16
N GLU A 237 10.83 6.55 1.95
CA GLU A 237 12.00 6.76 1.12
C GLU A 237 13.26 6.51 1.96
N LEU A 238 13.97 5.39 1.75
CA LEU A 238 15.20 5.12 2.50
C LEU A 238 16.25 6.21 2.28
N SER A 239 16.29 6.79 1.09
CA SER A 239 17.16 7.92 0.74
C SER A 239 16.89 9.18 1.57
N GLU A 240 15.63 9.44 2.01
CA GLU A 240 15.32 10.56 2.90
C GLU A 240 15.96 10.35 4.28
N ILE A 241 15.83 9.16 4.84
CA ILE A 241 16.47 8.80 6.12
C ILE A 241 17.99 8.91 6.02
N GLU A 242 18.58 8.38 4.92
CA GLU A 242 20.00 8.49 4.66
C GLU A 242 20.47 9.95 4.55
N HIS A 243 19.69 10.80 3.87
CA HIS A 243 20.00 12.22 3.74
C HIS A 243 19.97 12.94 5.08
N VAL A 244 18.93 12.74 5.88
CA VAL A 244 18.84 13.33 7.22
C VAL A 244 19.98 12.84 8.12
N ALA A 245 20.29 11.55 8.09
CA ALA A 245 21.39 10.99 8.85
C ALA A 245 22.77 11.51 8.40
N LYS A 246 23.01 11.69 7.09
CA LYS A 246 24.23 12.31 6.55
C LYS A 246 24.42 13.74 7.02
N ASN A 247 23.33 14.50 7.14
CA ASN A 247 23.39 15.89 7.62
C ASN A 247 23.81 15.99 9.09
N PHE A 248 23.51 15.00 9.93
CA PHE A 248 24.03 14.90 11.29
C PHE A 248 25.57 14.86 11.34
N PHE A 249 26.20 14.28 10.32
CA PHE A 249 27.63 14.18 10.18
C PHE A 249 28.26 15.25 9.28
N ASN A 250 27.54 16.30 8.92
CA ASN A 250 27.97 17.33 7.97
C ASN A 250 28.45 16.75 6.61
N GLY A 251 27.92 15.58 6.22
CA GLY A 251 28.31 14.88 4.98
C GLY A 251 29.62 14.08 5.07
N GLU A 252 30.28 14.02 6.22
CA GLU A 252 31.61 13.38 6.40
C GLU A 252 31.58 11.85 6.48
N CYS A 253 30.38 11.24 6.60
CA CYS A 253 30.22 9.80 6.74
C CYS A 253 29.34 9.21 5.63
N ARG A 254 29.66 7.98 5.23
CA ARG A 254 28.73 7.17 4.46
C ARG A 254 27.64 6.62 5.39
N VAL A 255 26.42 6.71 4.92
CA VAL A 255 25.23 6.23 5.63
C VAL A 255 24.40 5.46 4.65
N VAL A 256 23.92 4.30 5.05
CA VAL A 256 23.02 3.43 4.30
C VAL A 256 21.92 2.93 5.24
N VAL A 257 20.69 2.94 4.77
CA VAL A 257 19.56 2.31 5.47
C VAL A 257 19.24 0.98 4.81
N ILE A 258 19.20 -0.07 5.62
CA ILE A 258 18.94 -1.44 5.16
C ILE A 258 17.65 -1.92 5.80
N PRO A 259 16.61 -2.25 5.01
CA PRO A 259 15.42 -2.91 5.53
C PRO A 259 15.76 -4.36 5.87
N LYS A 260 15.43 -4.78 7.07
CA LYS A 260 15.58 -6.15 7.54
C LYS A 260 14.23 -6.72 7.91
N TYR A 261 13.89 -7.84 7.29
CA TYR A 261 12.65 -8.56 7.57
C TYR A 261 12.94 -9.72 8.53
N ASP A 262 12.11 -9.85 9.56
CA ASP A 262 12.14 -11.01 10.44
C ASP A 262 11.40 -12.22 9.82
N ASN A 263 11.36 -13.35 10.54
CA ASN A 263 10.65 -14.56 10.11
C ASN A 263 9.12 -14.36 10.00
N GLY A 264 8.59 -13.29 10.58
CA GLY A 264 7.19 -12.87 10.50
C GLY A 264 6.93 -11.83 9.42
N ASN A 265 7.93 -11.52 8.59
CA ASN A 265 7.88 -10.47 7.56
C ASN A 265 7.65 -9.04 8.10
N GLN A 266 7.93 -8.82 9.40
CA GLN A 266 8.02 -7.47 9.95
C GLN A 266 9.32 -6.82 9.52
N CYS A 267 9.24 -5.56 9.07
CA CYS A 267 10.39 -4.80 8.59
C CYS A 267 10.93 -3.89 9.69
N GLU A 268 12.21 -4.03 9.99
CA GLU A 268 13.00 -3.08 10.78
C GLU A 268 13.99 -2.33 9.89
N LEU A 269 14.20 -1.05 10.15
CA LEU A 269 15.20 -0.25 9.44
C LEU A 269 16.50 -0.22 10.23
N HIS A 270 17.56 -0.73 9.62
CA HIS A 270 18.90 -0.70 10.19
C HIS A 270 19.71 0.41 9.54
N LEU A 271 20.07 1.45 10.33
CA LEU A 271 20.96 2.49 9.88
C LEU A 271 22.42 2.06 10.07
N VAL A 272 23.15 1.96 8.97
CA VAL A 272 24.57 1.61 8.94
C VAL A 272 25.38 2.86 8.67
N VAL A 273 26.32 3.18 9.56
CA VAL A 273 27.16 4.38 9.50
C VAL A 273 28.63 4.02 9.50
N GLU A 274 29.39 4.55 8.56
CA GLU A 274 30.84 4.36 8.47
C GLU A 274 31.57 5.28 9.49
N LYS A 275 31.42 4.97 10.81
CA LYS A 275 32.09 5.71 11.89
C LYS A 275 32.43 4.80 13.06
N LYS A 276 33.66 4.90 13.60
CA LYS A 276 34.13 4.05 14.71
C LYS A 276 33.50 4.38 16.06
N GLN A 277 33.13 5.63 16.28
CA GLN A 277 32.47 6.09 17.50
C GLN A 277 31.27 6.92 17.13
N LEU A 278 30.13 6.56 17.65
CA LEU A 278 28.84 7.20 17.43
C LEU A 278 28.14 7.42 18.77
N ASP A 279 27.76 8.65 19.04
CA ASP A 279 26.77 8.94 20.09
C ASP A 279 25.38 8.59 19.54
N LYS A 280 24.91 7.39 19.90
CA LYS A 280 23.64 6.86 19.43
C LYS A 280 22.47 7.71 19.92
N GLN A 281 22.50 8.14 21.18
CA GLN A 281 21.40 8.91 21.76
C GLN A 281 21.24 10.25 21.04
N GLN A 282 22.33 10.97 20.82
CA GLN A 282 22.29 12.25 20.12
C GLN A 282 21.83 12.10 18.68
N MET A 283 22.21 11.02 18.01
CA MET A 283 21.76 10.73 16.65
C MET A 283 20.27 10.39 16.61
N GLU A 284 19.78 9.57 17.53
CA GLU A 284 18.36 9.23 17.64
C GLU A 284 17.52 10.49 17.87
N GLU A 285 17.89 11.35 18.82
CA GLU A 285 17.21 12.62 19.08
C GLU A 285 17.19 13.52 17.83
N TYR A 286 18.30 13.57 17.09
CA TYR A 286 18.39 14.33 15.84
C TYR A 286 17.44 13.80 14.76
N LEU A 287 17.38 12.46 14.56
CA LEU A 287 16.51 11.83 13.60
C LEU A 287 15.03 12.02 13.97
N TYR A 288 14.64 11.78 15.22
CA TYR A 288 13.26 11.98 15.70
C TYR A 288 12.78 13.42 15.56
N SER A 289 13.69 14.39 15.60
CA SER A 289 13.32 15.81 15.43
C SER A 289 13.06 16.22 13.98
N ARG A 290 13.40 15.37 12.98
CA ARG A 290 13.40 15.73 11.56
C ARG A 290 12.68 14.75 10.66
N LEU A 291 12.53 13.51 11.09
CA LEU A 291 11.76 12.48 10.40
C LEU A 291 10.36 12.38 10.98
N PRO A 292 9.38 11.92 10.21
CA PRO A 292 8.06 11.59 10.72
C PRO A 292 8.14 10.57 11.87
N TYR A 293 7.15 10.59 12.75
CA TYR A 293 7.13 9.75 13.97
C TYR A 293 7.06 8.24 13.70
N TYR A 294 6.65 7.84 12.52
CA TYR A 294 6.62 6.45 12.06
C TYR A 294 7.96 6.04 11.47
#